data_304f50cad9f7f2d22145b097fac2d103
#
_entry.id   304f50cad9f7f2d22145b097fac2d103
#
_cell.length_a   1.000
_cell.length_b   1.000
_cell.length_c   1.000
_cell.angle_alpha   90.00
_cell.angle_beta   90.00
_cell.angle_gamma   90.00
#
_symmetry.space_group_name_H-M   'P 1'
#
loop_
_entity.id
_entity.type
_entity.pdbx_description
1 polymer ?
#
loop_
_entity_poly.entity_id
_entity_poly.type
_entity_poly.pdbx_seq_one_letter_code
_entity_poly.pdbx_strand_id
1 'polypeptide(L)'
;GFSFRRQGRYAAQSQQFLASLSNWPKGDWAEEQLPLKRTYQPRVMDRKQPSDLEIRQVLREIGKVRPEDELNCGACGYSSCREKAIAVCQGLAEVGMCMPYMESRAESLSNTIIEATPNAIILTDRELRIQEFNPAAEHLFQQSRGGLIGQPLDLVIPVDDFLQVAKDHQPILGKKVTYPKYGKITRQTIVWVEEHDLV
;
A
#
# COMPACT_ATOMS: atom_id res chain seq x y z
N GLY A 1 18.26 -13.25 -6.31
CA GLY A 1 19.65 -13.21 -6.75
C GLY A 1 20.53 -12.13 -6.08
N PHE A 2 19.93 -11.10 -5.44
CA PHE A 2 20.69 -9.94 -4.88
C PHE A 2 21.30 -10.20 -3.49
N SER A 3 20.80 -11.16 -2.72
CA SER A 3 21.26 -11.43 -1.35
C SER A 3 22.63 -12.13 -1.31
N PHE A 4 22.88 -13.12 -2.16
CA PHE A 4 24.13 -13.90 -2.14
C PHE A 4 25.38 -13.10 -2.56
N ARG A 5 25.26 -12.14 -3.47
CA ARG A 5 26.41 -11.29 -3.88
C ARG A 5 26.82 -10.27 -2.82
N ARG A 6 25.92 -9.86 -1.93
CA ARG A 6 26.26 -8.98 -0.80
C ARG A 6 27.00 -9.75 0.28
N GLN A 7 26.54 -10.95 0.66
CA GLN A 7 27.21 -11.78 1.67
C GLN A 7 28.66 -12.13 1.27
N GLY A 8 28.90 -12.45 0.01
CA GLY A 8 30.26 -12.72 -0.49
C GLY A 8 31.19 -11.50 -0.41
N ARG A 9 30.70 -10.30 -0.66
CA ARG A 9 31.50 -9.06 -0.53
C ARG A 9 31.85 -8.73 0.92
N TYR A 10 30.91 -8.90 1.86
CA TYR A 10 31.18 -8.69 3.28
C TYR A 10 32.16 -9.73 3.83
N ALA A 11 32.07 -10.99 3.42
CA ALA A 11 33.02 -12.02 3.80
C ALA A 11 34.45 -11.71 3.29
N ALA A 12 34.60 -11.26 2.05
CA ALA A 12 35.88 -10.86 1.50
C ALA A 12 36.47 -9.63 2.20
N GLN A 13 35.63 -8.60 2.47
CA GLN A 13 36.07 -7.41 3.20
C GLN A 13 36.45 -7.72 4.66
N SER A 14 35.72 -8.59 5.35
CA SER A 14 36.06 -8.98 6.71
C SER A 14 37.36 -9.80 6.76
N GLN A 15 37.62 -10.66 5.78
CA GLN A 15 38.90 -11.37 5.67
C GLN A 15 40.08 -10.42 5.39
N GLN A 16 39.92 -9.45 4.50
CA GLN A 16 40.94 -8.42 4.25
C GLN A 16 41.19 -7.57 5.50
N PHE A 17 40.14 -7.21 6.24
CA PHE A 17 40.25 -6.49 7.49
C PHE A 17 40.99 -7.31 8.55
N LEU A 18 40.62 -8.58 8.72
CA LEU A 18 41.30 -9.47 9.65
C LEU A 18 42.77 -9.71 9.28
N ALA A 19 43.08 -9.81 7.98
CA ALA A 19 44.47 -9.89 7.50
C ALA A 19 45.26 -8.60 7.76
N SER A 20 44.62 -7.42 7.71
CA SER A 20 45.26 -6.14 8.06
C SER A 20 45.54 -6.01 9.56
N LEU A 21 44.73 -6.68 10.40
CA LEU A 21 44.96 -6.69 11.85
C LEU A 21 46.15 -7.51 12.27
N SER A 22 46.58 -8.50 11.46
CA SER A 22 47.78 -9.29 11.73
C SER A 22 49.07 -8.46 11.69
N ASN A 23 49.06 -7.33 10.97
CA ASN A 23 50.17 -6.37 10.88
C ASN A 23 50.01 -5.17 11.83
N TRP A 24 48.99 -5.21 12.70
CA TRP A 24 48.83 -4.16 13.72
C TRP A 24 50.00 -4.24 14.71
N PRO A 25 50.66 -3.12 15.07
CA PRO A 25 51.74 -3.11 16.03
C PRO A 25 51.22 -3.75 17.32
N LYS A 26 51.83 -4.83 17.76
CA LYS A 26 51.60 -5.48 19.04
C LYS A 26 52.20 -4.57 20.12
N GLY A 27 51.50 -3.49 20.41
CA GLY A 27 51.85 -2.66 21.56
C GLY A 27 51.50 -3.46 22.84
N ASP A 28 52.22 -3.21 23.93
CA ASP A 28 51.92 -3.73 25.25
C ASP A 28 50.63 -3.19 25.80
N TRP A 29 49.53 -3.56 25.19
CA TRP A 29 48.16 -3.17 25.61
C TRP A 29 47.75 -3.84 26.93
N ALA A 30 48.61 -4.78 27.42
CA ALA A 30 48.31 -5.57 28.60
C ALA A 30 48.47 -4.77 29.94
N GLU A 31 49.18 -3.66 29.93
CA GLU A 31 49.44 -2.87 31.15
C GLU A 31 48.59 -1.59 31.25
N GLU A 32 48.01 -1.11 30.15
CA GLU A 32 47.08 0.00 30.24
C GLU A 32 45.69 -0.51 30.65
N GLN A 33 45.38 -0.46 31.93
CA GLN A 33 44.04 -0.69 32.48
C GLN A 33 43.11 0.45 31.99
N LEU A 34 42.72 0.41 30.73
CA LEU A 34 41.70 1.30 30.23
C LEU A 34 40.41 1.04 31.02
N PRO A 35 39.82 2.04 31.66
CA PRO A 35 38.58 1.90 32.42
C PRO A 35 37.43 1.66 31.42
N LEU A 36 37.27 0.41 30.98
CA LEU A 36 36.20 0.01 30.01
C LEU A 36 34.83 -0.05 30.66
N LYS A 37 34.78 0.04 31.99
CA LYS A 37 33.54 0.01 32.77
C LYS A 37 32.79 1.34 32.59
N ARG A 38 31.80 1.39 31.70
CA ARG A 38 30.86 2.50 31.60
C ARG A 38 29.60 2.16 32.37
N THR A 39 29.25 3.01 33.33
CA THR A 39 27.95 2.93 34.02
C THR A 39 27.00 3.88 33.31
N TYR A 40 25.95 3.34 32.72
CA TYR A 40 24.89 4.16 32.14
C TYR A 40 23.85 4.44 33.19
N GLN A 41 23.59 5.71 33.44
CA GLN A 41 22.46 6.12 34.26
C GLN A 41 21.19 5.97 33.42
N PRO A 42 20.14 5.32 33.92
CA PRO A 42 18.88 5.24 33.19
C PRO A 42 18.32 6.64 32.99
N ARG A 43 18.26 7.09 31.76
CA ARG A 43 17.60 8.34 31.38
C ARG A 43 16.10 8.05 31.24
N VAL A 44 15.42 8.01 32.40
CA VAL A 44 13.96 7.90 32.42
C VAL A 44 13.41 9.23 31.89
N MET A 45 12.90 9.24 30.65
CA MET A 45 12.10 10.37 30.20
C MET A 45 10.75 10.27 30.92
N ASP A 46 10.42 11.29 31.68
CA ASP A 46 9.09 11.42 32.27
C ASP A 46 8.08 11.69 31.15
N ARG A 47 7.44 10.62 30.68
CA ARG A 47 6.47 10.69 29.58
C ARG A 47 5.09 10.84 30.19
N LYS A 48 4.40 11.90 29.80
CA LYS A 48 3.01 12.11 30.20
C LYS A 48 2.19 10.86 29.81
N GLN A 49 1.55 10.24 30.80
CA GLN A 49 0.60 9.16 30.53
C GLN A 49 -0.69 9.78 29.97
N PRO A 50 -1.11 9.41 28.75
CA PRO A 50 -2.34 9.93 28.16
C PRO A 50 -3.55 9.38 28.92
N SER A 51 -4.60 10.18 28.98
CA SER A 51 -5.88 9.76 29.54
C SER A 51 -6.58 8.73 28.64
N ASP A 52 -7.48 7.94 29.21
CA ASP A 52 -8.29 6.99 28.43
C ASP A 52 -9.14 7.67 27.34
N LEU A 53 -9.52 8.92 27.53
CA LEU A 53 -10.22 9.72 26.54
C LEU A 53 -9.33 10.01 25.32
N GLU A 54 -8.09 10.45 25.53
CA GLU A 54 -7.12 10.72 24.45
C GLU A 54 -6.80 9.43 23.69
N ILE A 55 -6.59 8.33 24.40
CA ILE A 55 -6.35 7.01 23.78
C ILE A 55 -7.52 6.58 22.91
N ARG A 56 -8.75 6.69 23.40
CA ARG A 56 -9.98 6.36 22.66
C ARG A 56 -10.18 7.27 21.44
N GLN A 57 -9.77 8.53 21.53
CA GLN A 57 -9.85 9.45 20.41
C GLN A 57 -8.94 9.00 19.27
N VAL A 58 -7.69 8.65 19.57
CA VAL A 58 -6.76 8.12 18.57
C VAL A 58 -7.26 6.79 17.99
N LEU A 59 -7.78 5.89 18.82
CA LEU A 59 -8.36 4.63 18.34
C LEU A 59 -9.51 4.85 17.37
N ARG A 60 -10.42 5.79 17.64
CA ARG A 60 -11.50 6.15 16.73
C ARG A 60 -10.99 6.72 15.42
N GLU A 61 -9.96 7.56 15.46
CA GLU A 61 -9.35 8.15 14.28
C GLU A 61 -8.80 7.10 13.30
N ILE A 62 -8.30 5.97 13.82
CA ILE A 62 -7.85 4.83 13.02
C ILE A 62 -8.95 3.78 12.77
N GLY A 63 -10.22 4.16 12.95
CA GLY A 63 -11.37 3.28 12.71
C GLY A 63 -11.61 2.20 13.77
N LYS A 64 -10.97 2.30 14.96
CA LYS A 64 -11.14 1.36 16.08
C LYS A 64 -12.18 1.91 17.06
N VAL A 65 -13.45 1.76 16.71
CA VAL A 65 -14.57 2.32 17.51
C VAL A 65 -14.97 1.37 18.64
N ARG A 66 -14.93 0.07 18.38
CA ARG A 66 -15.29 -0.99 19.33
C ARG A 66 -14.06 -1.81 19.70
N PRO A 67 -14.07 -2.51 20.85
CA PRO A 67 -12.99 -3.42 21.22
C PRO A 67 -12.71 -4.50 20.17
N GLU A 68 -13.75 -4.97 19.46
CA GLU A 68 -13.62 -5.97 18.41
C GLU A 68 -12.84 -5.47 17.19
N ASP A 69 -12.80 -4.15 16.99
CA ASP A 69 -12.06 -3.53 15.88
C ASP A 69 -10.54 -3.49 16.18
N GLU A 70 -10.14 -3.73 17.42
CA GLU A 70 -8.75 -3.74 17.86
C GLU A 70 -8.09 -5.08 17.52
N LEU A 71 -7.64 -5.24 16.27
CA LEU A 71 -7.05 -6.50 15.77
C LEU A 71 -5.76 -6.91 16.50
N ASN A 72 -5.06 -5.98 17.14
CA ASN A 72 -3.78 -6.20 17.84
C ASN A 72 -2.77 -6.99 16.98
N CYS A 73 -2.76 -6.74 15.66
CA CYS A 73 -2.02 -7.53 14.67
C CYS A 73 -0.50 -7.36 14.72
N GLY A 74 0.01 -6.37 15.46
CA GLY A 74 1.44 -6.11 15.60
C GLY A 74 2.14 -5.54 14.35
N ALA A 75 1.47 -5.41 13.20
CA ALA A 75 2.06 -4.96 11.94
C ALA A 75 2.66 -3.54 11.99
N CYS A 76 2.18 -2.69 12.90
CA CYS A 76 2.70 -1.36 13.14
C CYS A 76 3.89 -1.33 14.13
N GLY A 77 4.36 -2.49 14.60
CA GLY A 77 5.47 -2.62 15.56
C GLY A 77 5.09 -2.49 17.03
N TYR A 78 3.82 -2.29 17.36
CA TYR A 78 3.29 -2.25 18.74
C TYR A 78 2.52 -3.55 19.02
N SER A 79 2.58 -4.05 20.26
CA SER A 79 1.95 -5.32 20.64
C SER A 79 0.42 -5.22 20.72
N SER A 80 -0.12 -3.99 20.88
CA SER A 80 -1.57 -3.76 20.86
C SER A 80 -1.94 -2.43 20.21
N CYS A 81 -3.19 -2.34 19.73
CA CYS A 81 -3.74 -1.09 19.20
C CYS A 81 -3.73 0.03 20.26
N ARG A 82 -3.97 -0.34 21.53
CA ARG A 82 -3.92 0.60 22.66
C ARG A 82 -2.51 1.14 22.90
N GLU A 83 -1.47 0.29 22.87
CA GLU A 83 -0.08 0.74 23.01
C GLU A 83 0.34 1.69 21.90
N LYS A 84 -0.07 1.39 20.64
CA LYS A 84 0.13 2.31 19.54
C LYS A 84 -0.56 3.65 19.79
N ALA A 85 -1.81 3.65 20.26
CA ALA A 85 -2.54 4.88 20.55
C ALA A 85 -1.84 5.71 21.64
N ILE A 86 -1.31 5.06 22.68
CA ILE A 86 -0.48 5.73 23.71
C ILE A 86 0.76 6.36 23.08
N ALA A 87 1.46 5.63 22.20
CA ALA A 87 2.63 6.13 21.50
C ALA A 87 2.33 7.34 20.61
N VAL A 88 1.17 7.34 19.94
CA VAL A 88 0.68 8.50 19.15
C VAL A 88 0.43 9.70 20.07
N CYS A 89 -0.27 9.53 21.19
CA CYS A 89 -0.50 10.60 22.16
C CYS A 89 0.82 11.18 22.73
N GLN A 90 1.86 10.36 22.79
CA GLN A 90 3.20 10.77 23.26
C GLN A 90 4.10 11.32 22.14
N GLY A 91 3.60 11.41 20.89
CA GLY A 91 4.38 11.89 19.75
C GLY A 91 5.48 10.92 19.28
N LEU A 92 5.38 9.63 19.64
CA LEU A 92 6.34 8.58 19.27
C LEU A 92 5.92 7.77 18.05
N ALA A 93 4.67 7.89 17.65
CA ALA A 93 4.10 7.21 16.49
C ALA A 93 3.11 8.13 15.77
N GLU A 94 2.89 7.84 14.50
CA GLU A 94 1.88 8.52 13.70
C GLU A 94 0.62 7.66 13.56
N VAL A 95 -0.53 8.32 13.44
CA VAL A 95 -1.83 7.67 13.18
C VAL A 95 -1.75 6.77 11.95
N GLY A 96 -1.13 7.26 10.87
CA GLY A 96 -0.96 6.59 9.61
C GLY A 96 -0.12 5.31 9.61
N MET A 97 0.60 4.98 10.71
CA MET A 97 1.38 3.74 10.79
C MET A 97 0.54 2.47 10.97
N CYS A 98 -0.79 2.58 11.12
CA CYS A 98 -1.68 1.42 11.22
C CYS A 98 -1.93 0.82 9.83
N MET A 99 -1.43 -0.40 9.56
CA MET A 99 -1.56 -1.02 8.24
C MET A 99 -3.03 -1.18 7.80
N PRO A 100 -3.94 -1.77 8.60
CA PRO A 100 -5.35 -1.87 8.19
C PRO A 100 -6.03 -0.50 7.96
N TYR A 101 -5.62 0.54 8.70
CA TYR A 101 -6.13 1.89 8.48
C TYR A 101 -5.60 2.50 7.17
N MET A 102 -4.31 2.31 6.86
CA MET A 102 -3.74 2.79 5.60
C MET A 102 -4.39 2.10 4.40
N GLU A 103 -4.58 0.79 4.48
CA GLU A 103 -5.23 -0.03 3.46
C GLU A 103 -6.67 0.45 3.21
N SER A 104 -7.49 0.52 4.26
CA SER A 104 -8.87 1.05 4.17
C SER A 104 -8.93 2.49 3.64
N ARG A 105 -7.97 3.34 4.02
CA ARG A 105 -7.91 4.71 3.53
C ARG A 105 -7.52 4.79 2.05
N ALA A 106 -6.60 3.94 1.61
CA ALA A 106 -6.20 3.87 0.21
C ALA A 106 -7.36 3.39 -0.66
N GLU A 107 -8.07 2.35 -0.25
CA GLU A 107 -9.27 1.85 -0.93
C GLU A 107 -10.37 2.91 -1.00
N SER A 108 -10.66 3.59 0.13
CA SER A 108 -11.66 4.66 0.17
C SER A 108 -11.31 5.82 -0.76
N LEU A 109 -10.03 6.20 -0.84
CA LEU A 109 -9.57 7.27 -1.72
C LEU A 109 -9.71 6.86 -3.19
N SER A 110 -9.30 5.64 -3.54
CA SER A 110 -9.43 5.10 -4.90
C SER A 110 -10.89 5.07 -5.35
N ASN A 111 -11.77 4.57 -4.49
CA ASN A 111 -13.21 4.56 -4.77
C ASN A 111 -13.78 5.98 -4.95
N THR A 112 -13.38 6.92 -4.10
CA THR A 112 -13.81 8.32 -4.21
C THR A 112 -13.37 8.95 -5.53
N ILE A 113 -12.15 8.68 -6.00
CA ILE A 113 -11.64 9.19 -7.28
C ILE A 113 -12.44 8.60 -8.44
N ILE A 114 -12.68 7.29 -8.43
CA ILE A 114 -13.45 6.59 -9.47
C ILE A 114 -14.88 7.11 -9.52
N GLU A 115 -15.52 7.29 -8.37
CA GLU A 115 -16.90 7.79 -8.28
C GLU A 115 -17.03 9.26 -8.66
N ALA A 116 -16.07 10.11 -8.31
CA ALA A 116 -16.13 11.54 -8.55
C ALA A 116 -15.68 11.95 -9.96
N THR A 117 -15.05 11.06 -10.71
CA THR A 117 -14.56 11.39 -12.06
C THR A 117 -15.71 11.54 -13.06
N PRO A 118 -15.70 12.60 -13.91
CA PRO A 118 -16.70 12.76 -14.94
C PRO A 118 -16.52 11.81 -16.14
N ASN A 119 -15.43 11.11 -16.21
CA ASN A 119 -15.16 10.13 -17.27
C ASN A 119 -15.81 8.78 -16.92
N ALA A 120 -16.44 8.14 -17.90
CA ALA A 120 -16.90 6.77 -17.75
C ALA A 120 -15.71 5.83 -17.58
N ILE A 121 -15.68 5.11 -16.47
CA ILE A 121 -14.66 4.10 -16.16
C ILE A 121 -15.35 2.75 -16.04
N ILE A 122 -14.82 1.77 -16.76
CA ILE A 122 -15.21 0.38 -16.69
C ILE A 122 -13.95 -0.44 -16.50
N LEU A 123 -13.89 -1.28 -15.47
CA LEU A 123 -12.83 -2.28 -15.29
C LEU A 123 -13.41 -3.66 -15.56
N THR A 124 -12.64 -4.50 -16.25
CA THR A 124 -13.02 -5.89 -16.52
C THR A 124 -11.88 -6.83 -16.14
N ASP A 125 -12.21 -8.07 -15.83
CA ASP A 125 -11.23 -9.15 -15.71
C ASP A 125 -10.78 -9.65 -17.10
N ARG A 126 -9.94 -10.70 -17.11
CA ARG A 126 -9.43 -11.34 -18.34
C ARG A 126 -10.50 -11.91 -19.24
N GLU A 127 -11.61 -12.36 -18.64
CA GLU A 127 -12.77 -12.89 -19.33
C GLU A 127 -13.74 -11.80 -19.79
N LEU A 128 -13.32 -10.52 -19.71
CA LEU A 128 -14.12 -9.33 -20.00
C LEU A 128 -15.42 -9.27 -19.20
N ARG A 129 -15.41 -9.74 -17.96
CA ARG A 129 -16.51 -9.53 -17.01
C ARG A 129 -16.30 -8.23 -16.26
N ILE A 130 -17.35 -7.45 -16.15
CA ILE A 130 -17.34 -6.14 -15.51
C ILE A 130 -17.06 -6.29 -14.01
N GLN A 131 -15.97 -5.73 -13.54
CA GLN A 131 -15.58 -5.67 -12.12
C GLN A 131 -15.93 -4.32 -11.51
N GLU A 132 -15.80 -3.24 -12.27
CA GLU A 132 -16.15 -1.89 -11.83
C GLU A 132 -16.88 -1.13 -12.93
N PHE A 133 -17.87 -0.33 -12.52
CA PHE A 133 -18.69 0.47 -13.43
C PHE A 133 -19.10 1.75 -12.68
N ASN A 134 -18.43 2.86 -12.95
CA ASN A 134 -18.61 4.08 -12.19
C ASN A 134 -19.90 4.86 -12.54
N PRO A 135 -20.34 5.83 -11.74
CA PRO A 135 -21.56 6.60 -12.01
C PRO A 135 -21.57 7.32 -13.37
N ALA A 136 -20.41 7.77 -13.85
CA ALA A 136 -20.34 8.38 -15.19
C ALA A 136 -20.61 7.37 -16.29
N ALA A 137 -20.19 6.12 -16.14
CA ALA A 137 -20.52 5.03 -17.05
C ALA A 137 -22.02 4.66 -16.98
N GLU A 138 -22.61 4.62 -15.78
CA GLU A 138 -24.06 4.43 -15.63
C GLU A 138 -24.87 5.48 -16.42
N HIS A 139 -24.49 6.76 -16.29
CA HIS A 139 -25.10 7.85 -17.04
C HIS A 139 -24.88 7.76 -18.55
N LEU A 140 -23.67 7.38 -18.97
CA LEU A 140 -23.33 7.29 -20.38
C LEU A 140 -24.12 6.19 -21.10
N PHE A 141 -24.16 4.99 -20.49
CA PHE A 141 -24.74 3.79 -21.06
C PHE A 141 -26.17 3.51 -20.57
N GLN A 142 -26.71 4.34 -19.68
CA GLN A 142 -28.08 4.20 -19.13
C GLN A 142 -28.33 2.81 -18.53
N GLN A 143 -27.31 2.27 -17.84
CA GLN A 143 -27.33 0.97 -17.20
C GLN A 143 -26.91 1.11 -15.75
N SER A 144 -27.49 0.32 -14.86
CA SER A 144 -27.12 0.35 -13.42
C SER A 144 -26.00 -0.64 -13.12
N ARG A 145 -25.01 -0.18 -12.34
CA ARG A 145 -23.88 -0.97 -11.82
C ARG A 145 -24.34 -2.28 -11.21
N GLY A 146 -25.39 -2.24 -10.35
CA GLY A 146 -25.84 -3.42 -9.61
C GLY A 146 -26.27 -4.60 -10.46
N GLY A 147 -26.69 -4.37 -11.70
CA GLY A 147 -27.06 -5.42 -12.64
C GLY A 147 -25.94 -5.87 -13.56
N LEU A 148 -24.82 -5.13 -13.61
CA LEU A 148 -23.73 -5.34 -14.56
C LEU A 148 -22.49 -5.96 -13.97
N ILE A 149 -22.23 -5.81 -12.68
CA ILE A 149 -21.05 -6.41 -12.01
C ILE A 149 -21.08 -7.93 -12.20
N GLY A 150 -19.96 -8.49 -12.66
CA GLY A 150 -19.79 -9.90 -13.00
C GLY A 150 -20.40 -10.32 -14.35
N GLN A 151 -21.12 -9.43 -15.04
CA GLN A 151 -21.68 -9.70 -16.36
C GLN A 151 -20.65 -9.44 -17.47
N PRO A 152 -20.79 -10.10 -18.64
CA PRO A 152 -19.92 -9.86 -19.77
C PRO A 152 -20.07 -8.43 -20.32
N LEU A 153 -18.96 -7.83 -20.73
CA LEU A 153 -18.90 -6.46 -21.24
C LEU A 153 -19.68 -6.27 -22.55
N ASP A 154 -19.84 -7.32 -23.35
CA ASP A 154 -20.56 -7.31 -24.63
C ASP A 154 -22.05 -6.95 -24.51
N LEU A 155 -22.62 -7.10 -23.32
CA LEU A 155 -23.98 -6.63 -23.02
C LEU A 155 -24.11 -5.11 -23.10
N VAL A 156 -23.03 -4.39 -22.86
CA VAL A 156 -23.00 -2.92 -22.81
C VAL A 156 -22.39 -2.34 -24.06
N ILE A 157 -21.19 -2.79 -24.45
CA ILE A 157 -20.41 -2.23 -25.56
C ILE A 157 -19.73 -3.33 -26.38
N PRO A 158 -19.36 -3.05 -27.67
CA PRO A 158 -18.57 -3.96 -28.49
C PRO A 158 -17.21 -4.26 -27.84
N VAL A 159 -16.77 -5.51 -27.88
CA VAL A 159 -15.58 -5.99 -27.16
C VAL A 159 -14.34 -6.19 -28.03
N ASP A 160 -14.43 -5.98 -29.34
CA ASP A 160 -13.33 -6.26 -30.29
C ASP A 160 -12.03 -5.57 -29.90
N ASP A 161 -12.08 -4.29 -29.56
CA ASP A 161 -10.93 -3.50 -29.13
C ASP A 161 -10.36 -3.99 -27.79
N PHE A 162 -11.22 -4.42 -26.89
CA PHE A 162 -10.82 -4.97 -25.58
C PHE A 162 -10.11 -6.31 -25.74
N LEU A 163 -10.64 -7.20 -26.59
CA LEU A 163 -9.99 -8.47 -26.93
C LEU A 163 -8.62 -8.26 -27.58
N GLN A 164 -8.48 -7.24 -28.41
CA GLN A 164 -7.19 -6.88 -28.99
C GLN A 164 -6.21 -6.45 -27.91
N VAL A 165 -6.60 -5.51 -27.03
CA VAL A 165 -5.73 -5.02 -25.95
C VAL A 165 -5.39 -6.15 -24.97
N ALA A 166 -6.33 -7.02 -24.63
CA ALA A 166 -6.09 -8.17 -23.77
C ALA A 166 -5.09 -9.18 -24.37
N LYS A 167 -5.03 -9.29 -25.70
CA LYS A 167 -4.11 -10.18 -26.42
C LYS A 167 -2.72 -9.59 -26.59
N ASP A 168 -2.67 -8.32 -27.01
CA ASP A 168 -1.42 -7.70 -27.47
C ASP A 168 -0.79 -6.83 -26.37
N HIS A 169 -1.52 -6.56 -25.27
CA HIS A 169 -1.15 -5.66 -24.16
C HIS A 169 -0.77 -4.24 -24.64
N GLN A 170 -1.20 -3.86 -25.86
CA GLN A 170 -0.94 -2.54 -26.42
C GLN A 170 -2.14 -1.63 -26.16
N PRO A 171 -1.94 -0.46 -25.52
CA PRO A 171 -3.04 0.44 -25.19
C PRO A 171 -3.64 1.08 -26.43
N ILE A 172 -4.95 1.19 -26.48
CA ILE A 172 -5.67 1.98 -27.47
C ILE A 172 -6.01 3.32 -26.84
N LEU A 173 -5.44 4.41 -27.36
CA LEU A 173 -5.57 5.74 -26.77
C LEU A 173 -6.48 6.66 -27.61
N GLY A 174 -7.52 7.20 -26.99
CA GLY A 174 -8.34 8.27 -27.56
C GLY A 174 -9.09 7.92 -28.86
N LYS A 175 -9.34 6.64 -29.11
CA LYS A 175 -10.10 6.17 -30.30
C LYS A 175 -11.52 6.73 -30.26
N LYS A 176 -11.95 7.34 -31.37
CA LYS A 176 -13.34 7.79 -31.51
C LYS A 176 -14.24 6.58 -31.78
N VAL A 177 -15.20 6.36 -30.90
CA VAL A 177 -16.16 5.25 -30.98
C VAL A 177 -17.57 5.78 -30.98
N THR A 178 -18.42 5.22 -31.86
CA THR A 178 -19.84 5.53 -31.88
C THR A 178 -20.61 4.37 -31.30
N TYR A 179 -21.48 4.67 -30.34
CA TYR A 179 -22.40 3.71 -29.75
C TYR A 179 -23.83 3.97 -30.20
N PRO A 180 -24.28 3.35 -31.34
CA PRO A 180 -25.60 3.63 -31.94
C PRO A 180 -26.74 3.32 -30.96
N LYS A 181 -26.60 2.26 -30.14
CA LYS A 181 -27.57 1.85 -29.13
C LYS A 181 -27.90 2.98 -28.13
N TYR A 182 -26.92 3.83 -27.84
CA TYR A 182 -27.06 4.92 -26.88
C TYR A 182 -27.08 6.30 -27.54
N GLY A 183 -26.95 6.37 -28.88
CA GLY A 183 -26.86 7.64 -29.60
C GLY A 183 -25.65 8.49 -29.20
N LYS A 184 -24.56 7.89 -28.76
CA LYS A 184 -23.39 8.58 -28.22
C LYS A 184 -22.16 8.40 -29.11
N ILE A 185 -21.35 9.46 -29.18
CA ILE A 185 -20.01 9.43 -29.77
C ILE A 185 -19.05 9.81 -28.65
N THR A 186 -18.08 8.96 -28.39
CA THR A 186 -17.11 9.15 -27.30
C THR A 186 -15.69 8.97 -27.79
N ARG A 187 -14.72 9.36 -26.95
CA ARG A 187 -13.32 8.94 -27.09
C ARG A 187 -13.06 7.87 -26.05
N GLN A 188 -12.57 6.74 -26.50
CA GLN A 188 -12.28 5.57 -25.68
C GLN A 188 -10.78 5.37 -25.56
N THR A 189 -10.32 5.09 -24.36
CA THR A 189 -8.97 4.66 -24.06
C THR A 189 -9.08 3.31 -23.35
N ILE A 190 -8.36 2.31 -23.83
CA ILE A 190 -8.32 0.97 -23.25
C ILE A 190 -6.87 0.68 -22.88
N VAL A 191 -6.65 0.25 -21.66
CA VAL A 191 -5.32 -0.04 -21.12
C VAL A 191 -5.36 -1.38 -20.39
N TRP A 192 -4.35 -2.21 -20.60
CA TRP A 192 -4.12 -3.41 -19.81
C TRP A 192 -3.42 -3.07 -18.50
N VAL A 193 -3.89 -3.58 -17.36
CA VAL A 193 -3.31 -3.38 -16.04
C VAL A 193 -2.69 -4.69 -15.55
N GLU A 194 -1.36 -4.79 -15.60
CA GLU A 194 -0.62 -6.04 -15.35
C GLU A 194 -0.74 -6.55 -13.91
N GLU A 195 -0.80 -5.64 -12.91
CA GLU A 195 -0.80 -6.03 -11.49
C GLU A 195 -2.06 -6.76 -11.04
N HIS A 196 -3.17 -6.56 -11.76
CA HIS A 196 -4.48 -7.10 -11.38
C HIS A 196 -5.16 -7.89 -12.51
N ASP A 197 -4.47 -8.12 -13.63
CA ASP A 197 -5.05 -8.78 -14.81
C ASP A 197 -6.39 -8.15 -15.24
N LEU A 198 -6.46 -6.82 -15.21
CA LEU A 198 -7.66 -6.02 -15.54
C LEU A 198 -7.50 -5.30 -16.88
N VAL A 199 -8.61 -5.05 -17.55
CA VAL A 199 -8.70 -4.23 -18.77
C VAL A 199 -9.68 -3.08 -18.59
#